data_0d2b57d790ec9756065c35891bce2296
#
_entry.id   0d2b57d790ec9756065c35891bce2296
#
_cell.length_a   1.000
_cell.length_b   1.000
_cell.length_c   1.000
_cell.angle_alpha   90.00
_cell.angle_beta   90.00
_cell.angle_gamma   90.00
#
_symmetry.space_group_name_H-M   'P 1'
#
loop_
_entity.id
_entity.type
_entity.pdbx_description
1 polymer ?
#
loop_
_entity_poly.entity_id
_entity_poly.type
_entity_poly.pdbx_seq_one_letter_code
_entity_poly.pdbx_strand_id
1 'polypeptide(L)'
;MPTTLVVDSHKSEKSNSVKRFCDQIGTTLRILETKTQWANRAELYIGLLKEAVRKDLRASDFPMTLWDYAIERRAIIHNVIPRLLFQNNGLTPYAATFGELGDISNICSFGFYEWVYYRDNGS
;
A
#
# COMPACT_ATOMS: atom_id res chain seq x y z
N MET A 1 -14.71 9.02 1.79
CA MET A 1 -13.96 10.07 1.07
C MET A 1 -12.87 10.62 1.97
N PRO A 2 -11.63 10.76 1.49
CA PRO A 2 -10.59 11.40 2.26
C PRO A 2 -10.92 12.89 2.47
N THR A 3 -10.70 13.39 3.68
CA THR A 3 -10.94 14.80 4.02
C THR A 3 -9.82 15.72 3.54
N THR A 4 -8.63 15.17 3.34
CA THR A 4 -7.44 15.93 2.92
C THR A 4 -6.65 15.15 1.90
N LEU A 5 -6.30 15.79 0.79
CA LEU A 5 -5.37 15.29 -0.22
C LEU A 5 -4.03 16.02 -0.07
N VAL A 6 -2.97 15.26 0.18
CA VAL A 6 -1.60 15.78 0.28
C VAL A 6 -0.88 15.50 -1.03
N VAL A 7 -0.35 16.53 -1.67
CA VAL A 7 0.34 16.45 -2.96
C VAL A 7 1.69 17.15 -2.91
N ASP A 8 2.60 16.73 -3.79
CA ASP A 8 3.89 17.40 -3.97
C ASP A 8 3.71 18.77 -4.66
N SER A 9 4.75 19.58 -4.62
CA SER A 9 4.75 20.94 -5.18
C SER A 9 4.87 21.01 -6.70
N HIS A 10 4.57 19.94 -7.40
CA HIS A 10 4.62 19.87 -8.87
C HIS A 10 3.61 20.84 -9.52
N LYS A 11 3.98 21.43 -10.67
CA LYS A 11 3.13 22.43 -11.34
C LYS A 11 1.73 21.90 -11.70
N SER A 12 1.61 20.64 -12.12
CA SER A 12 0.33 20.00 -12.46
C SER A 12 -0.60 19.88 -11.26
N GLU A 13 -0.05 19.62 -10.08
CA GLU A 13 -0.81 19.42 -8.84
C GLU A 13 -1.24 20.73 -8.20
N LYS A 14 -0.56 21.83 -8.54
CA LYS A 14 -0.93 23.21 -8.16
C LYS A 14 -1.96 23.85 -9.08
N SER A 15 -2.37 23.14 -10.15
CA SER A 15 -3.29 23.69 -11.15
C SER A 15 -4.63 24.09 -10.53
N ASN A 16 -5.23 25.13 -11.08
CA ASN A 16 -6.56 25.55 -10.66
C ASN A 16 -7.63 24.49 -10.89
N SER A 17 -7.41 23.59 -11.85
CA SER A 17 -8.31 22.46 -12.12
C SER A 17 -8.33 21.46 -10.97
N VAL A 18 -7.16 21.10 -10.41
CA VAL A 18 -7.07 20.20 -9.27
C VAL A 18 -7.69 20.84 -8.02
N LYS A 19 -7.45 22.14 -7.78
CA LYS A 19 -8.08 22.85 -6.67
C LYS A 19 -9.59 22.84 -6.77
N ARG A 20 -10.14 23.20 -7.95
CA ARG A 20 -11.61 23.18 -8.19
C ARG A 20 -12.21 21.79 -8.01
N PHE A 21 -11.52 20.76 -8.48
CA PHE A 21 -11.96 19.38 -8.28
C PHE A 21 -12.01 19.00 -6.80
N CYS A 22 -10.98 19.33 -6.03
CA CYS A 22 -10.96 19.09 -4.59
C CYS A 22 -12.09 19.83 -3.87
N ASP A 23 -12.34 21.09 -4.25
CA ASP A 23 -13.43 21.90 -3.69
C ASP A 23 -14.81 21.27 -4.00
N GLN A 24 -15.01 20.74 -5.21
CA GLN A 24 -16.25 20.07 -5.60
C GLN A 24 -16.55 18.81 -4.81
N ILE A 25 -15.53 18.03 -4.45
CA ILE A 25 -15.68 16.79 -3.67
C ILE A 25 -15.56 17.00 -2.15
N GLY A 26 -15.39 18.26 -1.70
CA GLY A 26 -15.27 18.58 -0.29
C GLY A 26 -13.97 18.13 0.36
N THR A 27 -12.90 17.95 -0.43
CA THR A 27 -11.58 17.51 0.03
C THR A 27 -10.62 18.71 0.10
N THR A 28 -9.94 18.87 1.22
CA THR A 28 -8.92 19.92 1.39
C THR A 28 -7.63 19.52 0.67
N LEU A 29 -7.14 20.37 -0.23
CA LEU A 29 -5.86 20.18 -0.91
C LEU A 29 -4.72 20.78 -0.05
N ARG A 30 -3.77 19.94 0.36
CA ARG A 30 -2.55 20.36 1.04
C ARG A 30 -1.35 20.16 0.12
N ILE A 31 -0.73 21.25 -0.29
CA ILE A 31 0.48 21.21 -1.13
C ILE A 31 1.70 21.25 -0.20
N LEU A 32 2.61 20.29 -0.36
CA LEU A 32 3.87 20.25 0.38
C LEU A 32 4.86 21.27 -0.20
N GLU A 33 5.62 21.90 0.67
CA GLU A 33 6.72 22.79 0.25
C GLU A 33 7.86 21.95 -0.34
N THR A 34 8.62 22.54 -1.25
CA THR A 34 9.67 21.88 -2.05
C THR A 34 10.79 21.21 -1.22
N LYS A 35 10.94 21.58 0.05
CA LYS A 35 11.97 21.01 0.95
C LYS A 35 11.40 20.10 2.05
N THR A 36 10.09 19.82 2.04
CA THR A 36 9.42 19.01 3.05
C THR A 36 8.88 17.70 2.49
N GLN A 37 9.54 17.14 1.48
CA GLN A 37 9.17 15.87 0.84
C GLN A 37 9.13 14.70 1.82
N TRP A 38 9.94 14.74 2.89
CA TRP A 38 9.90 13.75 3.97
C TRP A 38 8.53 13.66 4.68
N ALA A 39 7.71 14.71 4.60
CA ALA A 39 6.34 14.71 5.11
C ALA A 39 5.35 13.94 4.20
N ASN A 40 5.76 13.56 2.99
CA ASN A 40 4.94 12.76 2.09
C ASN A 40 5.04 11.27 2.46
N ARG A 41 4.10 10.82 3.28
CA ARG A 41 4.04 9.42 3.71
C ARG A 41 3.85 8.44 2.56
N ALA A 42 3.16 8.83 1.49
CA ALA A 42 2.95 7.98 0.33
C ALA A 42 4.27 7.62 -0.34
N GLU A 43 5.18 8.59 -0.51
CA GLU A 43 6.51 8.36 -1.07
C GLU A 43 7.35 7.40 -0.22
N LEU A 44 7.32 7.57 1.11
CA LEU A 44 7.97 6.66 2.04
C LEU A 44 7.44 5.22 1.89
N TYR A 45 6.12 5.04 1.86
CA TYR A 45 5.51 3.71 1.73
C TYR A 45 5.77 3.07 0.37
N ILE A 46 5.78 3.85 -0.72
CA ILE A 46 6.19 3.36 -2.04
C ILE A 46 7.63 2.86 -2.02
N GLY A 47 8.54 3.58 -1.37
CA GLY A 47 9.93 3.16 -1.19
C GLY A 47 10.06 1.84 -0.43
N LEU A 48 9.36 1.71 0.69
CA LEU A 48 9.33 0.49 1.51
C LEU A 48 8.73 -0.70 0.74
N LEU A 49 7.66 -0.48 -0.01
CA LEU A 49 7.03 -1.49 -0.83
C LEU A 49 7.96 -2.00 -1.93
N LYS A 50 8.62 -1.09 -2.65
CA LYS A 50 9.61 -1.45 -3.68
C LYS A 50 10.75 -2.30 -3.12
N GLU A 51 11.25 -1.95 -1.94
CA GLU A 51 12.32 -2.71 -1.29
C GLU A 51 11.85 -4.10 -0.87
N ALA A 52 10.68 -4.21 -0.28
CA ALA A 52 10.10 -5.49 0.12
C ALA A 52 9.87 -6.42 -1.09
N VAL A 53 9.32 -5.88 -2.18
CA VAL A 53 9.12 -6.64 -3.43
C VAL A 53 10.44 -7.12 -4.02
N ARG A 54 11.49 -6.30 -4.02
CA ARG A 54 12.82 -6.73 -4.48
C ARG A 54 13.38 -7.89 -3.65
N LYS A 55 13.18 -7.86 -2.34
CA LYS A 55 13.58 -8.97 -1.45
C LYS A 55 12.81 -10.24 -1.77
N ASP A 56 11.51 -10.16 -1.97
CA ASP A 56 10.68 -11.30 -2.32
C ASP A 56 11.08 -11.93 -3.67
N LEU A 57 11.29 -11.11 -4.68
CA LEU A 57 11.70 -11.57 -6.00
C LEU A 57 13.07 -12.26 -5.98
N ARG A 58 14.01 -11.76 -5.18
CA ARG A 58 15.33 -12.39 -5.02
C ARG A 58 15.27 -13.70 -4.24
N ALA A 59 14.46 -13.75 -3.18
CA ALA A 59 14.36 -14.93 -2.34
C ALA A 59 13.60 -16.08 -3.00
N SER A 60 12.65 -15.78 -3.87
CA SER A 60 11.75 -16.76 -4.49
C SER A 60 12.18 -17.22 -5.88
N ASP A 61 13.23 -16.60 -6.46
CA ASP A 61 13.63 -16.82 -7.86
C ASP A 61 12.47 -16.61 -8.86
N PHE A 62 11.57 -15.69 -8.50
CA PHE A 62 10.36 -15.40 -9.26
C PHE A 62 10.66 -14.66 -10.56
N PRO A 63 10.01 -15.01 -11.68
CA PRO A 63 10.20 -14.29 -12.93
C PRO A 63 9.90 -12.80 -12.80
N MET A 64 10.88 -11.97 -13.16
CA MET A 64 10.75 -10.50 -13.03
C MET A 64 9.60 -9.92 -13.86
N THR A 65 9.14 -10.60 -14.89
CA THR A 65 8.00 -10.20 -15.71
C THR A 65 6.67 -10.20 -14.97
N LEU A 66 6.58 -10.92 -13.84
CA LEU A 66 5.38 -11.04 -13.01
C LEU A 66 5.50 -10.24 -11.70
N TRP A 67 6.23 -9.15 -11.71
CA TRP A 67 6.48 -8.29 -10.55
C TRP A 67 5.20 -7.70 -9.93
N ASP A 68 4.16 -7.51 -10.73
CA ASP A 68 2.85 -7.00 -10.33
C ASP A 68 2.17 -7.89 -9.27
N TYR A 69 2.25 -9.22 -9.42
CA TYR A 69 1.75 -10.16 -8.41
C TYR A 69 2.50 -10.04 -7.08
N ALA A 70 3.81 -9.81 -7.14
CA ALA A 70 4.62 -9.61 -5.94
C ALA A 70 4.22 -8.32 -5.21
N ILE A 71 3.95 -7.24 -5.93
CA ILE A 71 3.48 -5.97 -5.37
C ILE A 71 2.11 -6.15 -4.72
N GLU A 72 1.17 -6.76 -5.40
CA GLU A 72 -0.19 -7.01 -4.89
C GLU A 72 -0.14 -7.80 -3.58
N ARG A 73 0.60 -8.90 -3.57
CA ARG A 73 0.77 -9.71 -2.36
C ARG A 73 1.37 -8.91 -1.21
N ARG A 74 2.41 -8.11 -1.47
CA ARG A 74 3.04 -7.28 -0.43
C ARG A 74 2.11 -6.21 0.10
N ALA A 75 1.30 -5.61 -0.73
CA ALA A 75 0.30 -4.64 -0.30
C ALA A 75 -0.75 -5.28 0.62
N ILE A 76 -1.23 -6.47 0.28
CA ILE A 76 -2.16 -7.24 1.12
C ILE A 76 -1.51 -7.56 2.48
N ILE A 77 -0.29 -8.08 2.49
CA ILE A 77 0.45 -8.40 3.72
C ILE A 77 0.61 -7.15 4.59
N HIS A 78 0.96 -6.02 3.99
CA HIS A 78 1.11 -4.75 4.70
C HIS A 78 -0.17 -4.34 5.42
N ASN A 79 -1.33 -4.56 4.83
CA ASN A 79 -2.61 -4.18 5.41
C ASN A 79 -3.05 -5.06 6.58
N VAL A 80 -2.54 -6.29 6.67
CA VAL A 80 -2.93 -7.26 7.71
C VAL A 80 -1.86 -7.51 8.77
N ILE A 81 -0.70 -6.85 8.67
CA ILE A 81 0.34 -6.90 9.71
C ILE A 81 0.15 -5.74 10.69
N PRO A 82 0.09 -6.00 12.01
CA PRO A 82 0.02 -4.94 13.00
C PRO A 82 1.30 -4.09 12.98
N ARG A 83 1.14 -2.79 13.15
CA ARG A 83 2.24 -1.85 13.24
C ARG A 83 2.12 -1.00 14.49
N LEU A 84 3.23 -0.79 15.16
CA LEU A 84 3.37 0.16 16.25
C LEU A 84 3.42 1.60 15.71
N LEU A 85 2.43 1.96 14.90
CA LEU A 85 2.27 3.34 14.48
C LEU A 85 1.39 4.06 15.49
N PHE A 86 1.82 5.25 15.88
CA PHE A 86 1.13 6.13 16.80
C PHE A 86 -0.36 6.31 16.48
N GLN A 87 -0.71 6.28 15.20
CA GLN A 87 -2.07 6.49 14.71
C GLN A 87 -2.96 5.24 14.77
N ASN A 88 -2.37 4.04 14.81
CA ASN A 88 -3.11 2.78 14.71
C ASN A 88 -3.19 2.02 16.04
N ASN A 89 -2.58 2.53 17.12
CA ASN A 89 -2.59 1.89 18.45
C ASN A 89 -2.24 0.39 18.44
N GLY A 90 -1.36 -0.03 17.55
CA GLY A 90 -1.00 -1.45 17.38
C GLY A 90 -1.99 -2.28 16.56
N LEU A 91 -3.04 -1.67 16.01
CA LEU A 91 -3.95 -2.33 15.08
C LEU A 91 -3.31 -2.50 13.70
N THR A 92 -3.81 -3.47 12.94
CA THR A 92 -3.50 -3.57 11.52
C THR A 92 -4.14 -2.41 10.76
N PRO A 93 -3.58 -1.97 9.62
CA PRO A 93 -4.25 -0.97 8.77
C PRO A 93 -5.66 -1.39 8.36
N TYR A 94 -5.87 -2.68 8.10
CA TYR A 94 -7.18 -3.23 7.77
C TYR A 94 -8.16 -3.08 8.94
N ALA A 95 -7.76 -3.49 10.16
CA ALA A 95 -8.60 -3.37 11.35
C ALA A 95 -8.91 -1.90 11.71
N ALA A 96 -7.95 -1.00 11.53
CA ALA A 96 -8.16 0.43 11.75
C ALA A 96 -9.19 1.04 10.78
N THR A 97 -9.28 0.52 9.56
CA THR A 97 -10.20 1.01 8.52
C THR A 97 -11.59 0.38 8.62
N PHE A 98 -11.67 -0.94 8.81
CA PHE A 98 -12.91 -1.70 8.72
C PHE A 98 -13.46 -2.17 10.06
N GLY A 99 -12.72 -2.01 11.16
CA GLY A 99 -13.13 -2.41 12.50
C GLY A 99 -13.08 -3.92 12.76
N GLU A 100 -12.57 -4.71 11.83
CA GLU A 100 -12.45 -6.16 11.94
C GLU A 100 -11.07 -6.65 11.50
N LEU A 101 -10.68 -7.83 11.96
CA LEU A 101 -9.42 -8.46 11.51
C LEU A 101 -9.58 -9.06 10.12
N GLY A 102 -8.60 -8.81 9.24
CA GLY A 102 -8.55 -9.45 7.93
C GLY A 102 -8.22 -10.95 8.02
N ASP A 103 -8.74 -11.72 7.08
CA ASP A 103 -8.36 -13.13 6.93
C ASP A 103 -6.92 -13.24 6.40
N ILE A 104 -6.05 -13.87 7.18
CA ILE A 104 -4.63 -14.08 6.86
C ILE A 104 -4.32 -15.54 6.49
N SER A 105 -5.31 -16.43 6.46
CA SER A 105 -5.09 -17.87 6.26
C SER A 105 -4.31 -18.18 4.98
N ASN A 106 -4.64 -17.53 3.88
CA ASN A 106 -3.94 -17.72 2.60
C ASN A 106 -2.48 -17.24 2.61
N ILE A 107 -2.16 -16.25 3.45
CA ILE A 107 -0.81 -15.66 3.55
C ILE A 107 0.07 -16.53 4.45
N CYS A 108 -0.50 -17.08 5.52
CA CYS A 108 0.22 -17.91 6.48
C CYS A 108 0.49 -19.32 5.98
N SER A 109 -0.35 -19.83 5.09
CA SER A 109 -0.25 -21.22 4.62
C SER A 109 0.88 -21.45 3.63
N PHE A 110 1.20 -20.45 2.80
CA PHE A 110 2.18 -20.60 1.72
C PHE A 110 3.09 -19.38 1.61
N GLY A 111 4.37 -19.63 1.34
CA GLY A 111 5.33 -18.60 0.95
C GLY A 111 5.03 -18.07 -0.46
N PHE A 112 5.62 -16.91 -0.79
CA PHE A 112 5.50 -16.35 -2.13
C PHE A 112 6.25 -17.23 -3.13
N TYR A 113 5.55 -17.64 -4.21
CA TYR A 113 6.07 -18.51 -5.26
C TYR A 113 6.59 -19.87 -4.74
N GLU A 114 5.98 -20.40 -3.70
CA GLU A 114 6.27 -21.70 -3.13
C GLU A 114 5.59 -22.82 -3.92
N TRP A 115 6.28 -23.92 -4.12
CA TRP A 115 5.71 -25.11 -4.72
C TRP A 115 4.69 -25.74 -3.79
N VAL A 116 3.48 -26.02 -4.30
CA VAL A 116 2.41 -26.66 -3.54
C VAL A 116 1.84 -27.81 -4.35
N TYR A 117 1.46 -28.88 -3.65
CA TYR A 117 0.68 -29.97 -4.25
C TYR A 117 -0.80 -29.60 -4.16
N TYR A 118 -1.43 -29.53 -5.31
CA TYR A 118 -2.87 -29.30 -5.40
C TYR A 118 -3.58 -30.62 -5.67
N ARG A 119 -4.55 -30.96 -4.82
CA ARG A 119 -5.45 -32.07 -5.07
C ARG A 119 -6.71 -31.54 -5.76
N ASP A 120 -6.83 -31.88 -7.03
CA ASP A 120 -8.08 -31.65 -7.74
C ASP A 120 -9.09 -32.72 -7.28
N ASN A 121 -10.14 -32.32 -6.61
CA ASN A 121 -11.18 -33.24 -6.16
C ASN A 121 -12.19 -33.59 -7.27
N GLY A 122 -11.91 -33.20 -8.51
CA GLY A 122 -12.72 -33.45 -9.68
C GLY A 122 -14.14 -32.87 -9.53
N SER A 123 -14.51 -32.06 -10.41
CA SER A 123 -15.90 -31.60 -10.50
C SER A 123 -16.81 -32.70 -11.02
#